data_c93929ecb4d20644767d33ecc31ec173
#
_entry.id   c93929ecb4d20644767d33ecc31ec173
#
_cell.length_a   1.000
_cell.length_b   1.000
_cell.length_c   1.000
_cell.angle_alpha   90.00
_cell.angle_beta   90.00
_cell.angle_gamma   90.00
#
_symmetry.space_group_name_H-M   'P 1'
#
loop_
_entity.id
_entity.type
_entity.pdbx_description
1 polymer ?
#
loop_
_entity_poly.entity_id
_entity_poly.type
_entity_poly.pdbx_seq_one_letter_code
_entity_poly.pdbx_strand_id
1 'polypeptide(L)'
;MFYVFLVSEYLTVAQFDDETVQAIMEEALKYEGWTYVYGGDSPSTSFDCSGLAQWCYGKAGIALPRTAQEQYNVTQHIPLSEAKAGDLVFFHSTYNAGTYITHVGLYVGNNRMYHAGNPIGYADLTGSYWQQHLAGAGRIKK
;
A
#
# COMPACT_ATOMS: atom_id res chain seq x y z
N MET A 1 22.81 -12.11 -2.32
CA MET A 1 21.94 -12.39 -2.27
C MET A 1 21.19 -12.86 -1.31
N PHE A 2 20.54 -13.07 -1.03
CA PHE A 2 19.90 -13.55 -0.22
C PHE A 2 18.89 -14.19 -0.18
N TYR A 3 18.45 -14.74 0.24
CA TYR A 3 17.64 -15.38 0.30
C TYR A 3 16.85 -15.59 1.16
N VAL A 4 16.31 -15.83 1.41
CA VAL A 4 15.65 -16.05 2.02
C VAL A 4 14.90 -16.39 2.48
N PHE A 5 14.53 -16.43 2.89
CA PHE A 5 14.04 -16.68 3.41
C PHE A 5 12.90 -17.14 3.35
N LEU A 6 12.77 -17.56 3.10
CA LEU A 6 12.03 -18.36 2.90
C LEU A 6 11.06 -18.82 3.85
N VAL A 7 11.04 -18.68 4.99
CA VAL A 7 10.04 -18.96 5.96
C VAL A 7 8.92 -17.96 5.98
N SER A 8 9.07 -16.85 5.27
CA SER A 8 8.06 -15.81 5.20
C SER A 8 7.37 -15.80 3.86
N GLU A 9 6.04 -15.64 3.84
CA GLU A 9 5.31 -15.41 2.62
C GLU A 9 5.52 -14.01 2.06
N TYR A 10 6.12 -13.11 2.83
CA TYR A 10 6.29 -11.71 2.45
C TYR A 10 7.74 -11.45 2.10
N LEU A 11 7.95 -10.58 1.14
CA LEU A 11 9.30 -10.17 0.79
C LEU A 11 9.85 -9.27 1.89
N THR A 12 11.13 -9.43 2.19
CA THR A 12 11.85 -8.47 3.03
C THR A 12 12.28 -7.30 2.16
N VAL A 13 12.70 -6.21 2.78
CA VAL A 13 13.16 -5.03 2.05
C VAL A 13 14.28 -5.41 1.06
N ALA A 14 15.20 -6.26 1.47
CA ALA A 14 16.34 -6.64 0.65
C ALA A 14 15.96 -7.48 -0.57
N GLN A 15 14.75 -8.01 -0.61
CA GLN A 15 14.28 -8.86 -1.71
C GLN A 15 13.61 -8.08 -2.83
N PHE A 16 13.40 -6.77 -2.68
CA PHE A 16 12.87 -5.94 -3.73
C PHE A 16 14.01 -5.50 -4.65
N ASP A 17 13.82 -5.67 -5.95
CA ASP A 17 14.86 -5.30 -6.92
C ASP A 17 15.00 -3.81 -7.12
N ASP A 18 13.92 -3.07 -6.97
CA ASP A 18 13.85 -1.65 -7.25
C ASP A 18 14.19 -0.86 -5.99
N GLU A 19 15.18 0.01 -6.08
CA GLU A 19 15.63 0.81 -4.93
C GLU A 19 14.54 1.74 -4.42
N THR A 20 13.67 2.23 -5.30
CA THR A 20 12.54 3.04 -4.89
C THR A 20 11.59 2.24 -4.03
N VAL A 21 11.28 1.01 -4.44
CA VAL A 21 10.41 0.12 -3.67
C VAL A 21 11.04 -0.24 -2.34
N GLN A 22 12.34 -0.47 -2.33
CA GLN A 22 13.06 -0.74 -1.07
C GLN A 22 12.91 0.44 -0.11
N ALA A 23 13.06 1.67 -0.60
CA ALA A 23 12.94 2.85 0.24
C ALA A 23 11.52 2.99 0.80
N ILE A 24 10.52 2.75 -0.04
CA ILE A 24 9.11 2.80 0.40
C ILE A 24 8.88 1.78 1.51
N MET A 25 9.31 0.54 1.31
CA MET A 25 9.02 -0.53 2.26
C MET A 25 9.87 -0.43 3.51
N GLU A 26 11.10 0.05 3.39
CA GLU A 26 11.94 0.29 4.56
C GLU A 26 11.25 1.27 5.52
N GLU A 27 10.65 2.30 4.96
CA GLU A 27 9.91 3.26 5.78
C GLU A 27 8.62 2.65 6.33
N ALA A 28 7.85 1.95 5.47
CA ALA A 28 6.55 1.39 5.85
C ALA A 28 6.65 0.38 6.98
N LEU A 29 7.68 -0.45 6.97
CA LEU A 29 7.83 -1.50 7.96
C LEU A 29 8.14 -0.98 9.36
N LYS A 30 8.58 0.26 9.50
CA LYS A 30 8.78 0.89 10.80
C LYS A 30 7.48 1.00 11.60
N TYR A 31 6.35 0.99 10.91
CA TYR A 31 5.04 1.27 11.51
C TYR A 31 4.18 0.03 11.66
N GLU A 32 4.74 -1.14 11.38
CA GLU A 32 3.99 -2.39 11.52
C GLU A 32 3.49 -2.55 12.94
N GLY A 33 2.21 -2.87 13.08
CA GLY A 33 1.59 -3.03 14.39
C GLY A 33 1.02 -1.76 14.98
N TRP A 34 1.26 -0.60 14.36
CA TRP A 34 0.73 0.67 14.86
C TRP A 34 -0.77 0.73 14.65
N THR A 35 -1.45 1.50 15.50
CA THR A 35 -2.89 1.69 15.43
C THR A 35 -3.27 2.55 14.23
N TYR A 36 -4.33 2.16 13.52
CA TYR A 36 -4.94 3.01 12.49
C TYR A 36 -5.49 4.27 13.13
N VAL A 37 -5.22 5.42 12.51
CA VAL A 37 -5.77 6.70 12.97
C VAL A 37 -6.37 7.45 11.79
N TYR A 38 -7.66 7.67 11.81
CA TYR A 38 -8.36 8.40 10.75
C TYR A 38 -7.78 9.80 10.63
N GLY A 39 -7.40 10.18 9.42
CA GLY A 39 -6.76 11.47 9.17
C GLY A 39 -5.28 11.51 9.49
N GLY A 40 -4.70 10.42 9.99
CA GLY A 40 -3.28 10.37 10.32
C GLY A 40 -2.41 10.27 9.09
N ASP A 41 -1.29 11.01 9.07
CA ASP A 41 -0.41 11.06 7.90
C ASP A 41 1.06 11.23 8.26
N SER A 42 1.44 10.99 9.51
CA SER A 42 2.83 11.13 9.94
C SER A 42 3.11 10.23 11.13
N PRO A 43 4.39 9.97 11.46
CA PRO A 43 4.71 9.18 12.65
C PRO A 43 4.18 9.79 13.95
N SER A 44 4.00 11.11 14.00
CA SER A 44 3.49 11.74 15.21
C SER A 44 2.00 11.53 15.42
N THR A 45 1.26 11.17 14.36
CA THR A 45 -0.18 10.96 14.43
C THR A 45 -0.58 9.51 14.23
N SER A 46 0.33 8.65 13.80
CA SER A 46 0.03 7.38 13.13
C SER A 46 -0.66 7.66 11.80
N PHE A 47 -1.29 6.67 11.19
CA PHE A 47 -1.64 6.77 9.77
C PHE A 47 -3.03 6.24 9.48
N ASP A 48 -3.69 6.85 8.49
CA ASP A 48 -4.76 6.19 7.77
C ASP A 48 -4.17 5.59 6.47
N CYS A 49 -5.02 4.99 5.64
CA CYS A 49 -4.54 4.23 4.48
C CYS A 49 -3.76 5.09 3.50
N SER A 50 -4.33 6.22 3.10
CA SER A 50 -3.69 7.10 2.13
C SER A 50 -2.56 7.92 2.75
N GLY A 51 -2.65 8.19 4.06
CA GLY A 51 -1.57 8.88 4.78
C GLY A 51 -0.32 8.03 4.85
N LEU A 52 -0.47 6.72 5.08
CA LEU A 52 0.67 5.82 5.08
C LEU A 52 1.32 5.77 3.69
N ALA A 53 0.52 5.62 2.64
CA ALA A 53 1.05 5.61 1.29
C ALA A 53 1.76 6.91 0.96
N GLN A 54 1.14 8.04 1.27
CA GLN A 54 1.73 9.36 1.01
C GLN A 54 3.07 9.52 1.71
N TRP A 55 3.12 9.17 2.99
CA TRP A 55 4.35 9.30 3.77
C TRP A 55 5.47 8.43 3.22
N CYS A 56 5.17 7.16 2.97
CA CYS A 56 6.21 6.21 2.55
C CYS A 56 6.73 6.50 1.14
N TYR A 57 5.82 6.85 0.22
CA TYR A 57 6.25 7.26 -1.12
C TYR A 57 7.06 8.55 -1.07
N GLY A 58 6.68 9.47 -0.16
CA GLY A 58 7.44 10.72 0.03
C GLY A 58 8.88 10.46 0.44
N LYS A 59 9.12 9.44 1.25
CA LYS A 59 10.48 9.08 1.66
C LYS A 59 11.31 8.55 0.49
N ALA A 60 10.65 8.05 -0.54
CA ALA A 60 11.32 7.61 -1.76
C ALA A 60 11.39 8.71 -2.83
N GLY A 61 10.99 9.93 -2.47
CA GLY A 61 11.04 11.07 -3.39
C GLY A 61 9.84 11.21 -4.30
N ILE A 62 8.74 10.50 -4.02
CA ILE A 62 7.53 10.53 -4.85
C ILE A 62 6.43 11.24 -4.09
N ALA A 63 5.95 12.36 -4.63
CA ALA A 63 4.85 13.10 -4.02
C ALA A 63 3.52 12.47 -4.44
N LEU A 64 2.75 11.99 -3.46
CA LEU A 64 1.39 11.51 -3.70
C LEU A 64 0.40 12.50 -3.11
N PRO A 65 -0.79 12.62 -3.73
CA PRO A 65 -1.85 13.41 -3.11
C PRO A 65 -2.33 12.76 -1.81
N ARG A 66 -3.13 13.47 -1.04
CA ARG A 66 -3.46 13.06 0.32
C ARG A 66 -4.49 11.95 0.43
N THR A 67 -5.46 11.89 -0.48
CA THR A 67 -6.56 10.94 -0.33
C THR A 67 -6.41 9.74 -1.25
N ALA A 68 -7.05 8.63 -0.89
CA ALA A 68 -7.01 7.43 -1.70
C ALA A 68 -7.59 7.69 -3.10
N GLN A 69 -8.68 8.43 -3.18
CA GLN A 69 -9.29 8.76 -4.47
C GLN A 69 -8.33 9.57 -5.35
N GLU A 70 -7.68 10.57 -4.76
CA GLU A 70 -6.72 11.39 -5.50
C GLU A 70 -5.50 10.58 -5.93
N GLN A 71 -5.05 9.68 -5.10
CA GLN A 71 -3.94 8.79 -5.44
C GLN A 71 -4.33 7.88 -6.62
N TYR A 72 -5.54 7.35 -6.59
CA TYR A 72 -6.06 6.57 -7.71
C TYR A 72 -6.04 7.38 -9.01
N ASN A 73 -6.48 8.63 -8.93
CA ASN A 73 -6.61 9.49 -10.10
C ASN A 73 -5.27 9.79 -10.78
N VAL A 74 -4.16 9.76 -10.04
CA VAL A 74 -2.83 10.10 -10.59
C VAL A 74 -2.04 8.86 -11.01
N THR A 75 -2.59 7.65 -10.85
CA THR A 75 -1.89 6.43 -11.25
C THR A 75 -2.36 5.94 -12.61
N GLN A 76 -1.52 5.16 -13.26
CA GLN A 76 -1.93 4.37 -14.41
C GLN A 76 -2.63 3.12 -13.87
N HIS A 77 -3.89 2.95 -14.24
CA HIS A 77 -4.69 1.82 -13.73
C HIS A 77 -4.32 0.55 -14.46
N ILE A 78 -4.10 -0.51 -13.71
CA ILE A 78 -3.76 -1.82 -14.24
C ILE A 78 -4.56 -2.88 -13.47
N PRO A 79 -4.81 -4.05 -14.08
CA PRO A 79 -5.45 -5.14 -13.33
C PRO A 79 -4.52 -5.65 -12.23
N LEU A 80 -5.10 -6.17 -11.16
CA LEU A 80 -4.29 -6.70 -10.06
C LEU A 80 -3.34 -7.79 -10.54
N SER A 81 -3.75 -8.59 -11.54
CA SER A 81 -2.91 -9.66 -12.06
C SER A 81 -1.60 -9.15 -12.69
N GLU A 82 -1.53 -7.87 -13.03
CA GLU A 82 -0.32 -7.28 -13.59
C GLU A 82 0.43 -6.41 -12.59
N ALA A 83 -0.04 -6.34 -11.36
CA ALA A 83 0.59 -5.52 -10.34
C ALA A 83 1.94 -6.09 -9.93
N LYS A 84 2.86 -5.19 -9.60
CA LYS A 84 4.19 -5.52 -9.12
C LYS A 84 4.41 -4.82 -7.78
N ALA A 85 5.32 -5.36 -6.98
CA ALA A 85 5.69 -4.72 -5.73
C ALA A 85 6.05 -3.27 -5.99
N GLY A 86 5.50 -2.37 -5.18
CA GLY A 86 5.66 -0.93 -5.36
C GLY A 86 4.49 -0.26 -6.04
N ASP A 87 3.59 -1.02 -6.66
CA ASP A 87 2.32 -0.47 -7.14
C ASP A 87 1.39 -0.24 -5.95
N LEU A 88 0.35 0.55 -6.18
CA LEU A 88 -0.72 0.72 -5.21
C LEU A 88 -1.89 -0.18 -5.59
N VAL A 89 -2.63 -0.63 -4.59
CA VAL A 89 -3.86 -1.38 -4.83
C VAL A 89 -5.01 -0.63 -4.19
N PHE A 90 -6.12 -0.53 -4.92
CA PHE A 90 -7.24 0.35 -4.56
C PHE A 90 -8.52 -0.43 -4.38
N PHE A 91 -9.36 0.06 -3.47
CA PHE A 91 -10.61 -0.59 -3.12
C PHE A 91 -11.73 0.45 -3.04
N HIS A 92 -12.95 -0.01 -3.28
CA HIS A 92 -14.15 0.81 -3.20
C HIS A 92 -15.08 0.26 -2.13
N SER A 93 -15.97 1.11 -1.68
CA SER A 93 -17.09 0.71 -0.80
C SER A 93 -16.65 0.07 0.52
N THR A 94 -15.44 0.38 0.99
CA THR A 94 -14.97 -0.13 2.28
C THR A 94 -15.59 0.67 3.43
N TYR A 95 -16.03 1.89 3.15
CA TYR A 95 -16.85 2.68 4.05
C TYR A 95 -17.54 3.75 3.22
N ASN A 96 -18.46 4.47 3.83
CA ASN A 96 -19.27 5.49 3.12
C ASN A 96 -18.50 6.81 3.09
N ALA A 97 -17.65 6.96 2.07
CA ALA A 97 -16.76 8.12 1.94
C ALA A 97 -17.24 9.18 0.96
N GLY A 98 -18.27 8.86 0.17
CA GLY A 98 -18.74 9.79 -0.87
C GLY A 98 -17.87 9.80 -2.12
N THR A 99 -16.84 8.96 -2.20
CA THR A 99 -15.97 8.82 -3.37
C THR A 99 -16.00 7.37 -3.85
N TYR A 100 -15.55 7.14 -5.09
CA TYR A 100 -15.45 5.78 -5.60
C TYR A 100 -14.38 5.00 -4.82
N ILE A 101 -13.18 5.53 -4.71
CA ILE A 101 -12.09 4.84 -4.01
C ILE A 101 -12.13 5.25 -2.54
N THR A 102 -12.09 4.24 -1.65
CA THR A 102 -12.19 4.45 -0.23
C THR A 102 -11.00 3.89 0.55
N HIS A 103 -10.16 3.05 -0.09
CA HIS A 103 -9.01 2.45 0.60
C HIS A 103 -7.88 2.20 -0.39
N VAL A 104 -6.64 2.25 0.11
CA VAL A 104 -5.45 2.01 -0.68
C VAL A 104 -4.43 1.25 0.15
N GLY A 105 -3.66 0.37 -0.50
CA GLY A 105 -2.55 -0.34 0.11
C GLY A 105 -1.35 -0.37 -0.81
N LEU A 106 -0.21 -0.75 -0.24
CA LEU A 106 1.04 -0.93 -0.99
C LEU A 106 1.10 -2.38 -1.44
N TYR A 107 1.09 -2.61 -2.75
CA TYR A 107 1.17 -3.98 -3.25
C TYR A 107 2.60 -4.49 -3.05
N VAL A 108 2.73 -5.69 -2.47
CA VAL A 108 4.05 -6.25 -2.16
C VAL A 108 4.34 -7.55 -2.90
N GLY A 109 3.48 -7.92 -3.85
CA GLY A 109 3.65 -9.17 -4.60
C GLY A 109 2.85 -10.30 -4.00
N ASN A 110 2.70 -11.38 -4.74
CA ASN A 110 2.04 -12.63 -4.31
C ASN A 110 0.65 -12.42 -3.72
N ASN A 111 -0.12 -11.52 -4.31
CA ASN A 111 -1.48 -11.20 -3.84
C ASN A 111 -1.50 -10.76 -2.38
N ARG A 112 -0.51 -9.98 -1.97
CA ARG A 112 -0.41 -9.40 -0.64
C ARG A 112 -0.29 -7.90 -0.74
N MET A 113 -0.78 -7.20 0.25
CA MET A 113 -0.54 -5.77 0.38
C MET A 113 -0.07 -5.44 1.79
N TYR A 114 0.60 -4.31 1.93
CA TYR A 114 0.92 -3.73 3.22
C TYR A 114 0.10 -2.44 3.32
N HIS A 115 -0.69 -2.30 4.38
CA HIS A 115 -1.61 -1.18 4.45
C HIS A 115 -1.91 -0.76 5.88
N ALA A 116 -2.52 0.42 6.00
CA ALA A 116 -3.02 0.84 7.29
C ALA A 116 -4.38 0.18 7.53
N GLY A 117 -4.32 -1.05 8.00
CA GLY A 117 -5.44 -1.71 8.63
C GLY A 117 -5.39 -1.41 10.12
N ASN A 118 -6.03 -2.19 10.92
CA ASN A 118 -5.99 -2.02 12.37
C ASN A 118 -5.64 -3.36 13.02
N PRO A 119 -4.34 -3.61 13.23
CA PRO A 119 -3.19 -2.70 13.10
C PRO A 119 -2.64 -2.62 11.68
N ILE A 120 -1.72 -1.67 11.49
CA ILE A 120 -0.98 -1.54 10.24
C ILE A 120 -0.17 -2.82 9.99
N GLY A 121 -0.24 -3.34 8.79
CA GLY A 121 0.49 -4.55 8.46
C GLY A 121 0.08 -5.15 7.13
N TYR A 122 0.42 -6.42 6.96
CA TYR A 122 0.15 -7.15 5.73
C TYR A 122 -1.27 -7.69 5.69
N ALA A 123 -1.80 -7.83 4.48
CA ALA A 123 -3.10 -8.45 4.25
C ALA A 123 -3.03 -9.32 3.00
N ASP A 124 -3.75 -10.42 3.04
CA ASP A 124 -3.87 -11.38 1.95
C ASP A 124 -5.05 -10.95 1.07
N LEU A 125 -4.78 -10.64 -0.19
CA LEU A 125 -5.78 -10.14 -1.12
C LEU A 125 -6.66 -11.24 -1.73
N THR A 126 -6.39 -12.50 -1.45
CA THR A 126 -7.22 -13.59 -1.98
C THR A 126 -8.53 -13.76 -1.20
N GLY A 127 -8.65 -13.13 -0.03
CA GLY A 127 -9.86 -13.21 0.77
C GLY A 127 -11.05 -12.55 0.11
N SER A 128 -12.25 -13.03 0.45
CA SER A 128 -13.48 -12.57 -0.20
C SER A 128 -13.76 -11.09 0.03
N TYR A 129 -13.45 -10.58 1.21
CA TYR A 129 -13.68 -9.16 1.50
C TYR A 129 -12.92 -8.27 0.51
N TRP A 130 -11.61 -8.51 0.36
CA TRP A 130 -10.79 -7.69 -0.52
C TRP A 130 -11.17 -7.88 -1.98
N GLN A 131 -11.51 -9.11 -2.38
CA GLN A 131 -11.94 -9.37 -3.76
C GLN A 131 -13.24 -8.66 -4.10
N GLN A 132 -14.18 -8.59 -3.16
CA GLN A 132 -15.46 -7.91 -3.37
C GLN A 132 -15.31 -6.39 -3.49
N HIS A 133 -14.27 -5.84 -2.88
CA HIS A 133 -14.07 -4.39 -2.84
C HIS A 133 -12.97 -3.92 -3.78
N LEU A 134 -12.36 -4.83 -4.54
CA LEU A 134 -11.20 -4.51 -5.37
C LEU A 134 -11.58 -3.61 -6.55
N ALA A 135 -10.90 -2.49 -6.67
CA ALA A 135 -11.01 -1.62 -7.85
C ALA A 135 -9.89 -1.91 -8.86
N GLY A 136 -8.76 -2.38 -8.38
CA GLY A 136 -7.62 -2.68 -9.22
C GLY A 136 -6.34 -2.09 -8.66
N ALA A 137 -5.28 -2.14 -9.45
CA ALA A 137 -4.00 -1.59 -9.05
C ALA A 137 -3.70 -0.32 -9.81
N GLY A 138 -2.74 0.44 -9.31
CA GLY A 138 -2.28 1.64 -9.98
C GLY A 138 -0.78 1.77 -9.90
N ARG A 139 -0.18 2.15 -11.01
CA ARG A 139 1.27 2.34 -11.09
C ARG A 139 1.57 3.81 -11.17
N ILE A 140 2.54 4.24 -10.35
CA ILE A 140 2.95 5.63 -10.36
C ILE A 140 3.64 5.92 -11.69
N LYS A 141 3.21 6.96 -12.36
CA LYS A 141 3.86 7.42 -13.59
C LYS A 141 5.09 8.22 -13.20
N LYS A 142 6.17 7.92 -13.85
CA LYS A 142 7.42 8.65 -13.63
C LYS A 142 7.68 9.63 -14.74
#